data_c4ddbbb7f1a326540d04ea9c4c407a11
#
_entry.id   c4ddbbb7f1a326540d04ea9c4c407a11
#
_cell.length_a   1.000
_cell.length_b   1.000
_cell.length_c   1.000
_cell.angle_alpha   90.00
_cell.angle_beta   90.00
_cell.angle_gamma   90.00
#
_symmetry.space_group_name_H-M   'P 1'
#
loop_
_entity.id
_entity.type
_entity.pdbx_description
1 polymer ?
#
loop_
_entity_poly.entity_id
_entity_poly.type
_entity_poly.pdbx_seq_one_letter_code
_entity_poly.pdbx_strand_id
1 'polypeptide(L)'
;VRALSKVAENIDSDDQADLAALQSALPQMILVLQQCLDNTFSEGVRQILDVFENMCMLEAPILSAHLSELVACFVQNSANRDHEEDLRLMCLNSLVWTIQYKRSRIQSTGLAKPMIEKLMPVATEEDSDDVEEDTPSRLALRVIDQLATELPPNHVFPVLFEQVQAYANNPDAMHRKAAMMAFGVSVEGCSEYIRPHMNELLPFVEHGMKDESPVVRKASCITLGCLCEMLDDECAAKHAVFLPLIMELINAPETQRPACTALDALLEVMGDDIAQYLPAIMERLTALLETPPIAVNATITAPIGSAAHAANERIATNIPAFMQR
;
A
#
# COMPACT_ATOMS: atom_id res chain seq x y z
N VAL A 1 11.46 13.05 28.97
CA VAL A 1 10.98 12.96 27.57
C VAL A 1 10.45 14.31 27.12
N ARG A 2 9.36 14.87 27.68
CA ARG A 2 8.77 16.18 27.28
C ARG A 2 9.74 17.37 27.35
N ALA A 3 10.70 17.36 28.29
CA ALA A 3 11.72 18.41 28.38
C ALA A 3 12.67 18.35 27.17
N LEU A 4 13.02 17.17 26.68
CA LEU A 4 13.86 17.00 25.50
C LEU A 4 13.19 17.50 24.20
N SER A 5 11.89 17.30 24.04
CA SER A 5 11.14 17.88 22.92
C SER A 5 11.27 19.41 22.91
N LYS A 6 11.03 20.05 24.05
CA LYS A 6 11.16 21.51 24.18
C LYS A 6 12.58 22.02 23.97
N VAL A 7 13.60 21.25 24.37
CA VAL A 7 15.00 21.61 24.08
C VAL A 7 15.25 21.51 22.58
N ALA A 8 14.78 20.43 21.94
CA ALA A 8 14.93 20.23 20.50
C ALA A 8 14.28 21.35 19.67
N GLU A 9 13.07 21.80 20.05
CA GLU A 9 12.33 22.90 19.39
C GLU A 9 13.05 24.25 19.45
N ASN A 10 13.94 24.45 20.45
CA ASN A 10 14.64 25.70 20.66
C ASN A 10 16.13 25.64 20.27
N ILE A 11 16.59 24.53 19.70
CA ILE A 11 17.97 24.42 19.22
C ILE A 11 18.15 25.32 17.98
N ASP A 12 19.18 26.16 18.03
CA ASP A 12 19.69 26.82 16.86
C ASP A 12 20.46 25.81 16.00
N SER A 13 20.05 25.64 14.74
CA SER A 13 20.71 24.72 13.79
C SER A 13 22.19 25.07 13.58
N ASP A 14 22.59 26.31 13.84
CA ASP A 14 23.96 26.80 13.70
C ASP A 14 24.80 26.57 14.97
N ASP A 15 24.18 26.24 16.12
CA ASP A 15 24.89 25.91 17.34
C ASP A 15 25.30 24.42 17.35
N GLN A 16 26.54 24.20 16.91
CA GLN A 16 27.11 22.85 16.82
C GLN A 16 27.29 22.17 18.21
N ALA A 17 27.45 22.94 19.28
CA ALA A 17 27.67 22.39 20.62
C ALA A 17 26.35 21.82 21.19
N ASP A 18 25.26 22.58 21.06
CA ASP A 18 23.94 22.16 21.51
C ASP A 18 23.40 21.00 20.66
N LEU A 19 23.63 21.05 19.35
CA LEU A 19 23.28 19.95 18.44
C LEU A 19 24.01 18.66 18.82
N ALA A 20 25.33 18.72 19.06
CA ALA A 20 26.13 17.56 19.45
C ALA A 20 25.70 17.00 20.83
N ALA A 21 25.36 17.88 21.77
CA ALA A 21 24.85 17.47 23.08
C ALA A 21 23.53 16.69 22.96
N LEU A 22 22.59 17.17 22.14
CA LEU A 22 21.33 16.46 21.92
C LEU A 22 21.53 15.15 21.15
N GLN A 23 22.37 15.14 20.13
CA GLN A 23 22.73 13.92 19.40
C GLN A 23 23.33 12.86 20.32
N SER A 24 24.15 13.25 21.31
CA SER A 24 24.74 12.31 22.27
C SER A 24 23.72 11.61 23.18
N ALA A 25 22.52 12.17 23.34
CA ALA A 25 21.45 11.57 24.13
C ALA A 25 20.63 10.54 23.34
N LEU A 26 20.66 10.57 21.99
CA LEU A 26 19.82 9.72 21.14
C LEU A 26 20.03 8.21 21.36
N PRO A 27 21.25 7.67 21.46
CA PRO A 27 21.44 6.24 21.71
C PRO A 27 20.76 5.78 23.03
N GLN A 28 20.83 6.62 24.06
CA GLN A 28 20.16 6.31 25.33
C GLN A 28 18.63 6.38 25.20
N MET A 29 18.11 7.29 24.40
CA MET A 29 16.68 7.37 24.12
C MET A 29 16.17 6.14 23.34
N ILE A 30 16.93 5.69 22.33
CA ILE A 30 16.62 4.46 21.58
C ILE A 30 16.66 3.24 22.52
N LEU A 31 17.64 3.17 23.42
CA LEU A 31 17.71 2.09 24.42
C LEU A 31 16.49 2.11 25.36
N VAL A 32 16.07 3.28 25.83
CA VAL A 32 14.89 3.39 26.70
C VAL A 32 13.61 3.04 25.93
N LEU A 33 13.50 3.42 24.64
CA LEU A 33 12.40 2.99 23.78
C LEU A 33 12.36 1.45 23.71
N GLN A 34 13.49 0.80 23.44
CA GLN A 34 13.55 -0.67 23.38
C GLN A 34 13.12 -1.29 24.72
N GLN A 35 13.58 -0.75 25.85
CA GLN A 35 13.16 -1.24 27.16
C GLN A 35 11.66 -1.07 27.42
N CYS A 36 11.05 0.02 26.95
CA CYS A 36 9.60 0.22 27.04
C CYS A 36 8.84 -0.79 26.18
N LEU A 37 9.33 -1.07 24.96
CA LEU A 37 8.76 -2.09 24.07
C LEU A 37 8.86 -3.49 24.67
N ASP A 38 10.03 -3.88 25.17
CA ASP A 38 10.27 -5.19 25.78
C ASP A 38 9.44 -5.44 27.05
N ASN A 39 9.08 -4.37 27.76
CA ASN A 39 8.23 -4.43 28.97
C ASN A 39 6.76 -4.08 28.72
N THR A 40 6.33 -4.00 27.47
CA THR A 40 4.96 -3.66 27.08
C THR A 40 4.41 -2.36 27.73
N PHE A 41 5.31 -1.39 27.95
CA PHE A 41 4.95 -0.10 28.55
C PHE A 41 4.51 0.90 27.46
N SER A 42 3.29 0.73 26.94
CA SER A 42 2.71 1.47 25.82
C SER A 42 2.74 2.99 26.00
N GLU A 43 2.46 3.50 27.20
CA GLU A 43 2.50 4.94 27.47
C GLU A 43 3.94 5.51 27.35
N GLY A 44 4.94 4.77 27.81
CA GLY A 44 6.35 5.12 27.65
C GLY A 44 6.79 5.12 26.19
N VAL A 45 6.37 4.10 25.44
CA VAL A 45 6.60 4.01 23.99
C VAL A 45 6.03 5.24 23.29
N ARG A 46 4.76 5.54 23.50
CA ARG A 46 4.07 6.69 22.89
C ARG A 46 4.80 8.01 23.17
N GLN A 47 5.12 8.27 24.42
CA GLN A 47 5.81 9.52 24.80
C GLN A 47 7.20 9.66 24.17
N ILE A 48 7.93 8.57 23.97
CA ILE A 48 9.25 8.62 23.33
C ILE A 48 9.10 8.79 21.82
N LEU A 49 8.13 8.11 21.20
CA LEU A 49 7.85 8.24 19.77
C LEU A 49 7.41 9.68 19.42
N ASP A 50 6.56 10.31 20.24
CA ASP A 50 6.17 11.71 20.06
C ASP A 50 7.38 12.65 20.02
N VAL A 51 8.42 12.38 20.82
CA VAL A 51 9.65 13.17 20.80
C VAL A 51 10.47 12.92 19.54
N PHE A 52 10.60 11.68 19.12
CA PHE A 52 11.28 11.37 17.85
C PHE A 52 10.57 11.96 16.65
N GLU A 53 9.23 11.92 16.62
CA GLU A 53 8.42 12.55 15.59
C GLU A 53 8.68 14.06 15.53
N ASN A 54 8.61 14.74 16.67
CA ASN A 54 8.93 16.17 16.75
C ASN A 54 10.36 16.47 16.25
N MET A 55 11.35 15.65 16.61
CA MET A 55 12.72 15.79 16.11
C MET A 55 12.83 15.53 14.60
N CYS A 56 12.00 14.64 14.03
CA CYS A 56 11.94 14.43 12.60
C CYS A 56 11.41 15.65 11.84
N MET A 57 10.44 16.36 12.39
CA MET A 57 9.85 17.54 11.76
C MET A 57 10.79 18.74 11.75
N LEU A 58 11.78 18.79 12.63
CA LEU A 58 12.71 19.92 12.70
C LEU A 58 13.70 19.89 11.52
N GLU A 59 14.06 21.09 11.04
CA GLU A 59 15.08 21.26 10.00
C GLU A 59 16.49 20.89 10.50
N ALA A 60 16.74 21.11 11.79
CA ALA A 60 18.02 20.76 12.42
C ALA A 60 18.31 19.25 12.24
N PRO A 61 19.56 18.86 11.89
CA PRO A 61 19.91 17.48 11.58
C PRO A 61 20.14 16.62 12.85
N ILE A 62 19.26 16.76 13.84
CA ILE A 62 19.38 16.11 15.16
C ILE A 62 19.52 14.59 15.01
N LEU A 63 18.64 13.96 14.22
CA LEU A 63 18.61 12.50 14.08
C LEU A 63 19.65 11.95 13.09
N SER A 64 20.34 12.80 12.33
CA SER A 64 21.16 12.36 11.19
C SER A 64 22.24 11.35 11.53
N ALA A 65 22.86 11.45 12.72
CA ALA A 65 23.91 10.53 13.15
C ALA A 65 23.39 9.14 13.54
N HIS A 66 22.16 9.06 14.07
CA HIS A 66 21.58 7.85 14.66
C HIS A 66 20.29 7.39 13.94
N LEU A 67 19.97 7.96 12.76
CA LEU A 67 18.75 7.61 12.04
C LEU A 67 18.72 6.12 11.67
N SER A 68 19.85 5.53 11.29
CA SER A 68 19.92 4.12 10.94
C SER A 68 19.62 3.21 12.13
N GLU A 69 20.08 3.58 13.32
CA GLU A 69 19.80 2.85 14.56
C GLU A 69 18.33 2.96 14.96
N LEU A 70 17.76 4.15 14.83
CA LEU A 70 16.34 4.41 15.11
C LEU A 70 15.44 3.63 14.16
N VAL A 71 15.70 3.69 12.85
CA VAL A 71 14.96 2.93 11.84
C VAL A 71 15.08 1.44 12.08
N ALA A 72 16.28 0.94 12.41
CA ALA A 72 16.48 -0.47 12.76
C ALA A 72 15.65 -0.89 13.98
N CYS A 73 15.58 -0.05 15.01
CA CYS A 73 14.73 -0.28 16.18
C CYS A 73 13.26 -0.40 15.79
N PHE A 74 12.73 0.54 14.99
CA PHE A 74 11.33 0.49 14.54
C PHE A 74 11.03 -0.76 13.70
N VAL A 75 11.89 -1.06 12.73
CA VAL A 75 11.71 -2.22 11.83
C VAL A 75 11.78 -3.54 12.59
N GLN A 76 12.73 -3.70 13.53
CA GLN A 76 12.86 -4.93 14.32
C GLN A 76 11.64 -5.16 15.21
N ASN A 77 11.15 -4.10 15.88
CA ASN A 77 10.02 -4.22 16.79
C ASN A 77 8.69 -4.37 16.04
N SER A 78 8.53 -3.75 14.87
CA SER A 78 7.34 -3.97 14.01
C SER A 78 7.25 -5.41 13.50
N ALA A 79 8.39 -6.05 13.22
CA ALA A 79 8.45 -7.43 12.75
C ALA A 79 8.41 -8.47 13.89
N ASN A 80 8.57 -8.06 15.14
CA ASN A 80 8.57 -8.95 16.28
C ASN A 80 7.13 -9.33 16.69
N ARG A 81 6.73 -10.56 16.40
CA ARG A 81 5.39 -11.08 16.71
C ARG A 81 5.15 -11.36 18.21
N ASP A 82 6.19 -11.31 19.05
CA ASP A 82 6.05 -11.44 20.49
C ASP A 82 5.54 -10.14 21.14
N HIS A 83 5.62 -9.01 20.44
CA HIS A 83 5.05 -7.75 20.90
C HIS A 83 3.53 -7.69 20.65
N GLU A 84 2.83 -6.97 21.53
CA GLU A 84 1.44 -6.62 21.32
C GLU A 84 1.26 -5.84 20.01
N GLU A 85 0.15 -6.08 19.34
CA GLU A 85 -0.14 -5.48 18.04
C GLU A 85 -0.06 -3.95 18.07
N ASP A 86 -0.64 -3.30 19.08
CA ASP A 86 -0.58 -1.84 19.26
C ASP A 86 0.86 -1.29 19.24
N LEU A 87 1.81 -1.98 19.87
CA LEU A 87 3.21 -1.56 19.89
C LEU A 87 3.86 -1.69 18.52
N ARG A 88 3.53 -2.74 17.79
CA ARG A 88 3.98 -2.95 16.42
C ARG A 88 3.42 -1.89 15.47
N LEU A 89 2.15 -1.55 15.60
CA LEU A 89 1.49 -0.47 14.84
C LEU A 89 2.14 0.89 15.12
N MET A 90 2.46 1.19 16.38
CA MET A 90 3.19 2.42 16.73
C MET A 90 4.56 2.49 16.02
N CYS A 91 5.32 1.38 15.97
CA CYS A 91 6.60 1.34 15.28
C CYS A 91 6.45 1.51 13.77
N LEU A 92 5.43 0.89 13.14
CA LEU A 92 5.14 1.03 11.71
C LEU A 92 4.73 2.46 11.35
N ASN A 93 3.86 3.07 12.14
CA ASN A 93 3.49 4.48 11.95
C ASN A 93 4.71 5.40 12.08
N SER A 94 5.63 5.09 13.01
CA SER A 94 6.87 5.84 13.16
C SER A 94 7.78 5.77 11.94
N LEU A 95 7.77 4.65 11.20
CA LEU A 95 8.48 4.54 9.92
C LEU A 95 7.87 5.44 8.85
N VAL A 96 6.54 5.55 8.78
CA VAL A 96 5.84 6.39 7.77
C VAL A 96 6.30 7.84 7.89
N TRP A 97 6.17 8.46 9.07
CA TRP A 97 6.59 9.86 9.22
C TRP A 97 8.12 10.03 9.19
N THR A 98 8.91 9.02 9.59
CA THR A 98 10.38 9.07 9.44
C THR A 98 10.77 9.15 7.95
N ILE A 99 10.12 8.38 7.07
CA ILE A 99 10.35 8.42 5.62
C ILE A 99 9.98 9.80 5.09
N GLN A 100 8.80 10.30 5.44
CA GLN A 100 8.29 11.58 4.97
C GLN A 100 9.25 12.74 5.29
N TYR A 101 9.74 12.83 6.51
CA TYR A 101 10.54 13.96 6.97
C TYR A 101 12.05 13.79 6.75
N LYS A 102 12.56 12.56 6.63
CA LYS A 102 14.00 12.28 6.52
C LYS A 102 14.39 11.52 5.25
N ARG A 103 13.58 11.65 4.18
CA ARG A 103 13.76 10.97 2.89
C ARG A 103 15.19 11.03 2.33
N SER A 104 15.79 12.22 2.31
CA SER A 104 17.15 12.39 1.77
C SER A 104 18.20 11.59 2.55
N ARG A 105 18.02 11.47 3.86
CA ARG A 105 18.93 10.69 4.69
C ARG A 105 18.71 9.18 4.51
N ILE A 106 17.45 8.74 4.45
CA ILE A 106 17.08 7.35 4.15
C ILE A 106 17.67 6.91 2.81
N GLN A 107 17.52 7.77 1.78
CA GLN A 107 18.10 7.51 0.46
C GLN A 107 19.64 7.41 0.53
N SER A 108 20.32 8.39 1.11
CA SER A 108 21.79 8.45 1.14
C SER A 108 22.43 7.33 1.97
N THR A 109 21.71 6.78 2.94
CA THR A 109 22.18 5.66 3.79
C THR A 109 21.69 4.30 3.29
N GLY A 110 20.89 4.24 2.22
CA GLY A 110 20.40 2.99 1.64
C GLY A 110 19.44 2.20 2.54
N LEU A 111 18.71 2.88 3.42
CA LEU A 111 17.81 2.23 4.39
C LEU A 111 16.56 1.62 3.76
N ALA A 112 16.20 1.99 2.54
CA ALA A 112 15.05 1.41 1.85
C ALA A 112 15.15 -0.13 1.75
N LYS A 113 16.33 -0.64 1.42
CA LYS A 113 16.54 -2.09 1.27
C LYS A 113 16.27 -2.87 2.56
N PRO A 114 16.93 -2.61 3.71
CA PRO A 114 16.65 -3.35 4.94
C PRO A 114 15.21 -3.15 5.45
N MET A 115 14.58 -2.01 5.18
CA MET A 115 13.18 -1.80 5.52
C MET A 115 12.27 -2.73 4.70
N ILE A 116 12.39 -2.76 3.38
CA ILE A 116 11.60 -3.63 2.50
C ILE A 116 11.80 -5.11 2.88
N GLU A 117 13.05 -5.57 3.02
CA GLU A 117 13.35 -6.96 3.34
C GLU A 117 12.73 -7.43 4.68
N LYS A 118 12.59 -6.53 5.65
CA LYS A 118 12.00 -6.84 6.96
C LYS A 118 10.49 -6.64 7.01
N LEU A 119 9.93 -5.76 6.19
CA LEU A 119 8.51 -5.49 6.16
C LEU A 119 7.73 -6.46 5.26
N MET A 120 8.35 -7.04 4.25
CA MET A 120 7.70 -8.06 3.42
C MET A 120 7.18 -9.26 4.22
N PRO A 121 7.91 -9.83 5.21
CA PRO A 121 7.34 -10.85 6.10
C PRO A 121 6.16 -10.36 6.94
N VAL A 122 6.13 -9.07 7.34
CA VAL A 122 4.99 -8.49 8.08
C VAL A 122 3.77 -8.38 7.17
N ALA A 123 3.96 -8.02 5.90
CA ALA A 123 2.89 -7.96 4.90
C ALA A 123 2.22 -9.31 4.61
N THR A 124 2.83 -10.44 5.03
CA THR A 124 2.22 -11.77 4.92
C THR A 124 1.26 -12.10 6.06
N GLU A 125 1.13 -11.26 7.06
CA GLU A 125 0.23 -11.52 8.19
C GLU A 125 -1.23 -11.38 7.76
N GLU A 126 -2.13 -12.03 8.52
CA GLU A 126 -3.55 -11.96 8.26
C GLU A 126 -4.07 -10.54 8.56
N ASP A 127 -5.01 -10.10 7.75
CA ASP A 127 -5.69 -8.82 7.95
C ASP A 127 -7.01 -9.05 8.68
N SER A 128 -7.47 -8.03 9.42
CA SER A 128 -8.83 -7.97 9.93
C SER A 128 -9.86 -7.93 8.78
N ASP A 129 -11.04 -8.50 9.04
CA ASP A 129 -12.20 -8.37 8.14
C ASP A 129 -12.70 -6.92 8.06
N ASP A 130 -12.44 -6.10 9.07
CA ASP A 130 -12.70 -4.68 9.04
C ASP A 130 -11.63 -3.96 8.19
N VAL A 131 -12.07 -3.39 7.09
CA VAL A 131 -11.19 -2.68 6.15
C VAL A 131 -10.65 -1.36 6.72
N GLU A 132 -11.28 -0.79 7.73
CA GLU A 132 -10.86 0.47 8.36
C GLU A 132 -9.88 0.24 9.52
N GLU A 133 -9.76 -1.00 10.00
CA GLU A 133 -8.84 -1.33 11.08
C GLU A 133 -7.40 -1.42 10.57
N ASP A 134 -6.50 -0.67 11.22
CA ASP A 134 -5.07 -0.80 10.96
C ASP A 134 -4.56 -2.16 11.47
N THR A 135 -3.86 -2.89 10.60
CA THR A 135 -3.18 -4.14 10.94
C THR A 135 -1.69 -4.02 10.64
N PRO A 136 -0.83 -4.84 11.25
CA PRO A 136 0.60 -4.85 10.92
C PRO A 136 0.85 -5.07 9.43
N SER A 137 0.10 -5.94 8.76
CA SER A 137 0.19 -6.19 7.33
C SER A 137 -0.12 -4.93 6.50
N ARG A 138 -1.23 -4.25 6.80
CA ARG A 138 -1.64 -3.02 6.09
C ARG A 138 -0.65 -1.88 6.30
N LEU A 139 -0.20 -1.68 7.54
CA LEU A 139 0.79 -0.63 7.82
C LEU A 139 2.16 -0.94 7.22
N ALA A 140 2.58 -2.22 7.15
CA ALA A 140 3.81 -2.58 6.46
C ALA A 140 3.73 -2.23 4.96
N LEU A 141 2.59 -2.49 4.31
CA LEU A 141 2.34 -2.08 2.93
C LEU A 141 2.31 -0.56 2.78
N ARG A 142 1.72 0.17 3.74
CA ARG A 142 1.75 1.65 3.77
C ARG A 142 3.18 2.19 3.88
N VAL A 143 4.06 1.55 4.66
CA VAL A 143 5.48 1.94 4.72
C VAL A 143 6.18 1.70 3.38
N ILE A 144 5.87 0.59 2.69
CA ILE A 144 6.42 0.29 1.35
C ILE A 144 5.93 1.32 0.33
N ASP A 145 4.65 1.67 0.34
CA ASP A 145 4.07 2.74 -0.46
C ASP A 145 4.77 4.09 -0.20
N GLN A 146 4.93 4.47 1.06
CA GLN A 146 5.64 5.70 1.44
C GLN A 146 7.09 5.71 0.95
N LEU A 147 7.80 4.57 0.96
CA LEU A 147 9.13 4.47 0.37
C LEU A 147 9.09 4.68 -1.14
N ALA A 148 8.10 4.11 -1.82
CA ALA A 148 7.96 4.22 -3.28
C ALA A 148 7.63 5.65 -3.72
N THR A 149 6.80 6.38 -2.96
CA THR A 149 6.38 7.74 -3.28
C THR A 149 7.41 8.81 -2.90
N GLU A 150 8.14 8.62 -1.80
CA GLU A 150 9.08 9.63 -1.28
C GLU A 150 10.52 9.47 -1.81
N LEU A 151 10.90 8.30 -2.27
CA LEU A 151 12.26 8.03 -2.76
C LEU A 151 12.29 7.84 -4.27
N PRO A 152 13.44 8.13 -4.93
CA PRO A 152 13.56 7.84 -6.36
C PRO A 152 13.32 6.35 -6.66
N PRO A 153 12.51 6.02 -7.69
CA PRO A 153 12.10 4.64 -7.99
C PRO A 153 13.24 3.63 -8.13
N ASN A 154 14.38 4.05 -8.66
CA ASN A 154 15.56 3.21 -8.83
C ASN A 154 16.21 2.78 -7.49
N HIS A 155 15.87 3.41 -6.37
CA HIS A 155 16.32 3.01 -5.03
C HIS A 155 15.34 2.06 -4.34
N VAL A 156 14.10 1.98 -4.80
CA VAL A 156 13.03 1.22 -4.17
C VAL A 156 12.61 0.04 -5.03
N PHE A 157 12.21 0.28 -6.27
CA PHE A 157 11.56 -0.73 -7.09
C PHE A 157 12.41 -1.98 -7.36
N PRO A 158 13.71 -1.90 -7.69
CA PRO A 158 14.52 -3.11 -7.94
C PRO A 158 14.59 -4.03 -6.72
N VAL A 159 14.74 -3.45 -5.52
CA VAL A 159 14.79 -4.21 -4.27
C VAL A 159 13.44 -4.82 -3.94
N LEU A 160 12.38 -4.03 -4.08
CA LEU A 160 11.01 -4.49 -3.84
C LEU A 160 10.65 -5.62 -4.81
N PHE A 161 10.96 -5.46 -6.08
CA PHE A 161 10.62 -6.44 -7.10
C PHE A 161 11.38 -7.76 -6.94
N GLU A 162 12.62 -7.73 -6.42
CA GLU A 162 13.35 -8.94 -6.01
C GLU A 162 12.55 -9.73 -4.95
N GLN A 163 12.01 -9.04 -3.93
CA GLN A 163 11.17 -9.66 -2.91
C GLN A 163 9.83 -10.14 -3.49
N VAL A 164 9.20 -9.35 -4.35
CA VAL A 164 7.96 -9.71 -5.05
C VAL A 164 8.15 -11.02 -5.83
N GLN A 165 9.23 -11.14 -6.61
CA GLN A 165 9.54 -12.34 -7.36
C GLN A 165 9.79 -13.57 -6.46
N ALA A 166 10.49 -13.37 -5.34
CA ALA A 166 10.74 -14.44 -4.37
C ALA A 166 9.45 -14.96 -3.72
N TYR A 167 8.47 -14.09 -3.50
CA TYR A 167 7.20 -14.41 -2.85
C TYR A 167 6.12 -14.89 -3.83
N ALA A 168 6.20 -14.50 -5.08
CA ALA A 168 5.19 -14.77 -6.11
C ALA A 168 4.91 -16.28 -6.34
N ASN A 169 5.91 -17.12 -6.17
CA ASN A 169 5.82 -18.56 -6.35
C ASN A 169 5.85 -19.34 -5.03
N ASN A 170 5.64 -18.68 -3.90
CA ASN A 170 5.62 -19.33 -2.60
C ASN A 170 4.39 -20.25 -2.48
N PRO A 171 4.51 -21.47 -1.92
CA PRO A 171 3.37 -22.35 -1.69
C PRO A 171 2.32 -21.73 -0.75
N ASP A 172 2.73 -20.86 0.16
CA ASP A 172 1.83 -20.12 1.05
C ASP A 172 1.15 -18.95 0.31
N ALA A 173 -0.18 -18.95 0.30
CA ALA A 173 -0.99 -17.92 -0.33
C ALA A 173 -0.79 -16.53 0.27
N MET A 174 -0.45 -16.42 1.56
CA MET A 174 -0.22 -15.13 2.21
C MET A 174 1.06 -14.46 1.70
N HIS A 175 2.09 -15.24 1.34
CA HIS A 175 3.27 -14.70 0.66
C HIS A 175 2.93 -14.21 -0.75
N ARG A 176 2.15 -14.99 -1.52
CA ARG A 176 1.72 -14.57 -2.86
C ARG A 176 0.82 -13.33 -2.82
N LYS A 177 -0.09 -13.25 -1.81
CA LYS A 177 -0.88 -12.03 -1.52
C LYS A 177 0.04 -10.83 -1.26
N ALA A 178 1.03 -10.99 -0.37
CA ALA A 178 1.97 -9.91 -0.02
C ALA A 178 2.77 -9.44 -1.23
N ALA A 179 3.22 -10.36 -2.10
CA ALA A 179 3.89 -10.00 -3.35
C ALA A 179 3.02 -9.12 -4.24
N MET A 180 1.76 -9.51 -4.42
CA MET A 180 0.81 -8.77 -5.27
C MET A 180 0.50 -7.41 -4.70
N MET A 181 0.19 -7.31 -3.41
CA MET A 181 -0.11 -6.06 -2.73
C MET A 181 1.09 -5.10 -2.71
N ALA A 182 2.29 -5.61 -2.39
CA ALA A 182 3.51 -4.79 -2.37
C ALA A 182 3.85 -4.22 -3.75
N PHE A 183 3.62 -5.01 -4.83
CA PHE A 183 3.71 -4.50 -6.19
C PHE A 183 2.65 -3.40 -6.43
N GLY A 184 1.39 -3.66 -6.10
CA GLY A 184 0.28 -2.73 -6.32
C GLY A 184 0.50 -1.36 -5.66
N VAL A 185 0.87 -1.33 -4.36
CA VAL A 185 1.09 -0.07 -3.63
C VAL A 185 2.32 0.70 -4.12
N SER A 186 3.27 0.04 -4.78
CA SER A 186 4.46 0.72 -5.33
C SER A 186 4.21 1.42 -6.68
N VAL A 187 3.07 1.16 -7.32
CA VAL A 187 2.80 1.65 -8.69
C VAL A 187 2.76 3.16 -8.75
N GLU A 188 2.09 3.83 -7.80
CA GLU A 188 1.97 5.29 -7.78
C GLU A 188 3.35 5.97 -7.84
N GLY A 189 4.25 5.61 -6.93
CA GLY A 189 5.58 6.23 -6.86
C GLY A 189 6.57 5.75 -7.91
N CYS A 190 6.31 4.59 -8.56
CA CYS A 190 7.24 3.96 -9.49
C CYS A 190 6.72 3.86 -10.93
N SER A 191 5.54 4.43 -11.26
CA SER A 191 4.86 4.26 -12.56
C SER A 191 5.76 4.50 -13.77
N GLU A 192 6.45 5.63 -13.82
CA GLU A 192 7.33 5.96 -14.94
C GLU A 192 8.55 5.04 -15.06
N TYR A 193 9.01 4.49 -13.95
CA TYR A 193 10.11 3.53 -13.92
C TYR A 193 9.70 2.15 -14.44
N ILE A 194 8.47 1.71 -14.10
CA ILE A 194 7.94 0.39 -14.48
C ILE A 194 7.27 0.37 -15.85
N ARG A 195 6.83 1.52 -16.37
CA ARG A 195 6.13 1.66 -17.67
C ARG A 195 6.82 0.91 -18.82
N PRO A 196 8.14 1.01 -19.02
CA PRO A 196 8.84 0.26 -20.08
C PRO A 196 8.79 -1.26 -19.92
N HIS A 197 8.50 -1.75 -18.72
CA HIS A 197 8.51 -3.17 -18.34
C HIS A 197 7.11 -3.78 -18.24
N MET A 198 6.05 -3.04 -18.56
CA MET A 198 4.66 -3.49 -18.37
C MET A 198 4.31 -4.77 -19.14
N ASN A 199 4.91 -5.02 -20.28
CA ASN A 199 4.70 -6.27 -20.99
C ASN A 199 5.20 -7.51 -20.22
N GLU A 200 6.15 -7.35 -19.29
CA GLU A 200 6.67 -8.41 -18.43
C GLU A 200 5.89 -8.48 -17.10
N LEU A 201 5.38 -7.35 -16.62
CA LEU A 201 4.70 -7.22 -15.33
C LEU A 201 3.21 -7.58 -15.39
N LEU A 202 2.49 -7.22 -16.47
CA LEU A 202 1.07 -7.55 -16.60
C LEU A 202 0.78 -9.06 -16.56
N PRO A 203 1.60 -9.97 -17.15
CA PRO A 203 1.42 -11.41 -16.98
C PRO A 203 1.49 -11.90 -15.53
N PHE A 204 2.24 -11.21 -14.65
CA PHE A 204 2.28 -11.51 -13.23
C PHE A 204 0.92 -11.25 -12.57
N VAL A 205 0.30 -10.10 -12.87
CA VAL A 205 -1.05 -9.76 -12.37
C VAL A 205 -2.10 -10.72 -12.93
N GLU A 206 -2.03 -11.03 -14.23
CA GLU A 206 -2.90 -12.02 -14.87
C GLU A 206 -2.82 -13.39 -14.17
N HIS A 207 -1.61 -13.83 -13.83
CA HIS A 207 -1.39 -15.07 -13.11
C HIS A 207 -2.03 -15.04 -11.71
N GLY A 208 -1.85 -13.95 -10.98
CA GLY A 208 -2.45 -13.77 -9.66
C GLY A 208 -3.98 -13.72 -9.67
N MET A 209 -4.60 -13.19 -10.73
CA MET A 209 -6.07 -13.25 -10.90
C MET A 209 -6.61 -14.67 -11.14
N LYS A 210 -5.74 -15.59 -11.55
CA LYS A 210 -6.05 -17.01 -11.76
C LYS A 210 -5.58 -17.91 -10.62
N ASP A 211 -5.04 -17.34 -9.54
CA ASP A 211 -4.53 -18.09 -8.40
C ASP A 211 -5.62 -18.96 -7.77
N GLU A 212 -5.23 -20.11 -7.24
CA GLU A 212 -6.15 -21.03 -6.53
C GLU A 212 -6.75 -20.37 -5.28
N SER A 213 -6.00 -19.48 -4.62
CA SER A 213 -6.42 -18.81 -3.38
C SER A 213 -7.19 -17.51 -3.65
N PRO A 214 -8.38 -17.35 -3.05
CA PRO A 214 -9.17 -16.12 -3.20
C PRO A 214 -8.46 -14.89 -2.64
N VAL A 215 -7.59 -15.01 -1.62
CA VAL A 215 -6.87 -13.85 -1.07
C VAL A 215 -5.86 -13.27 -2.08
N VAL A 216 -5.25 -14.13 -2.91
CA VAL A 216 -4.35 -13.71 -3.98
C VAL A 216 -5.15 -13.07 -5.13
N ARG A 217 -6.27 -13.68 -5.52
CA ARG A 217 -7.15 -13.10 -6.56
C ARG A 217 -7.67 -11.72 -6.16
N LYS A 218 -8.06 -11.53 -4.87
CA LYS A 218 -8.44 -10.21 -4.33
C LYS A 218 -7.31 -9.19 -4.47
N ALA A 219 -6.11 -9.56 -4.02
CA ALA A 219 -4.94 -8.69 -4.10
C ALA A 219 -4.62 -8.31 -5.55
N SER A 220 -4.76 -9.25 -6.49
CA SER A 220 -4.52 -9.01 -7.91
C SER A 220 -5.53 -8.05 -8.54
N CYS A 221 -6.80 -8.10 -8.11
CA CYS A 221 -7.79 -7.11 -8.51
C CYS A 221 -7.43 -5.70 -8.02
N ILE A 222 -7.00 -5.57 -6.76
CA ILE A 222 -6.56 -4.29 -6.19
C ILE A 222 -5.35 -3.76 -6.96
N THR A 223 -4.37 -4.61 -7.21
CA THR A 223 -3.16 -4.25 -7.98
C THR A 223 -3.50 -3.79 -9.40
N LEU A 224 -4.45 -4.47 -10.06
CA LEU A 224 -4.90 -4.04 -11.39
C LEU A 224 -5.55 -2.66 -11.34
N GLY A 225 -6.34 -2.35 -10.30
CA GLY A 225 -6.89 -1.02 -10.08
C GLY A 225 -5.79 0.05 -10.01
N CYS A 226 -4.78 -0.15 -9.15
CA CYS A 226 -3.64 0.76 -9.04
C CYS A 226 -2.89 0.94 -10.38
N LEU A 227 -2.76 -0.13 -11.15
CA LEU A 227 -2.15 -0.06 -12.49
C LEU A 227 -2.98 0.76 -13.46
N CYS A 228 -4.30 0.58 -13.48
CA CYS A 228 -5.19 1.36 -14.35
C CYS A 228 -5.15 2.85 -14.03
N GLU A 229 -5.04 3.23 -12.76
CA GLU A 229 -4.96 4.63 -12.34
C GLU A 229 -3.69 5.34 -12.81
N MET A 230 -2.56 4.61 -12.91
CA MET A 230 -1.24 5.21 -13.17
C MET A 230 -0.68 4.87 -14.55
N LEU A 231 -1.15 3.81 -15.19
CA LEU A 231 -0.65 3.21 -16.42
C LEU A 231 -1.82 2.84 -17.35
N ASP A 232 -2.65 3.84 -17.59
CA ASP A 232 -3.91 3.76 -18.32
C ASP A 232 -3.77 3.15 -19.72
N ASP A 233 -2.88 3.67 -20.55
CA ASP A 233 -2.66 3.19 -21.92
C ASP A 233 -2.22 1.72 -21.97
N GLU A 234 -1.32 1.32 -21.07
CA GLU A 234 -0.79 -0.04 -20.98
C GLU A 234 -1.87 -1.03 -20.53
N CYS A 235 -2.71 -0.62 -19.57
CA CYS A 235 -3.83 -1.42 -19.08
C CYS A 235 -4.95 -1.50 -20.13
N ALA A 236 -5.30 -0.39 -20.77
CA ALA A 236 -6.25 -0.34 -21.85
C ALA A 236 -5.86 -1.27 -23.01
N ALA A 237 -4.59 -1.28 -23.41
CA ALA A 237 -4.08 -2.19 -24.45
C ALA A 237 -4.23 -3.67 -24.12
N LYS A 238 -4.43 -4.03 -22.85
CA LYS A 238 -4.60 -5.41 -22.37
C LYS A 238 -6.02 -5.73 -21.87
N HIS A 239 -6.99 -4.85 -22.12
CA HIS A 239 -8.38 -5.06 -21.70
C HIS A 239 -8.96 -6.42 -22.14
N ALA A 240 -8.61 -6.90 -23.32
CA ALA A 240 -9.10 -8.19 -23.84
C ALA A 240 -8.63 -9.40 -22.99
N VAL A 241 -7.55 -9.24 -22.20
CA VAL A 241 -7.05 -10.25 -21.27
C VAL A 241 -7.72 -10.10 -19.90
N PHE A 242 -7.76 -8.88 -19.37
CA PHE A 242 -8.23 -8.63 -18.00
C PHE A 242 -9.74 -8.64 -17.86
N LEU A 243 -10.48 -8.11 -18.82
CA LEU A 243 -11.94 -8.02 -18.72
C LEU A 243 -12.61 -9.39 -18.51
N PRO A 244 -12.30 -10.46 -19.26
CA PRO A 244 -12.89 -11.78 -19.01
C PRO A 244 -12.58 -12.33 -17.61
N LEU A 245 -11.36 -12.11 -17.11
CA LEU A 245 -10.95 -12.55 -15.77
C LEU A 245 -11.72 -11.81 -14.68
N ILE A 246 -11.86 -10.50 -14.80
CA ILE A 246 -12.66 -9.69 -13.87
C ILE A 246 -14.11 -10.19 -13.88
N MET A 247 -14.70 -10.41 -15.07
CA MET A 247 -16.07 -10.87 -15.20
C MET A 247 -16.30 -12.27 -14.58
N GLU A 248 -15.27 -13.12 -14.56
CA GLU A 248 -15.30 -14.39 -13.84
C GLU A 248 -15.26 -14.16 -12.32
N LEU A 249 -14.33 -13.31 -11.83
CA LEU A 249 -14.13 -13.03 -10.42
C LEU A 249 -15.31 -12.28 -9.76
N ILE A 250 -16.08 -11.52 -10.52
CA ILE A 250 -17.32 -10.89 -10.06
C ILE A 250 -18.36 -11.94 -9.63
N ASN A 251 -18.30 -13.16 -10.17
CA ASN A 251 -19.27 -14.22 -9.86
C ASN A 251 -19.05 -14.89 -8.50
N ALA A 252 -17.84 -14.82 -7.95
CA ALA A 252 -17.49 -15.44 -6.69
C ALA A 252 -17.65 -14.43 -5.53
N PRO A 253 -18.48 -14.74 -4.51
CA PRO A 253 -18.77 -13.80 -3.41
C PRO A 253 -17.51 -13.25 -2.73
N GLU A 254 -16.48 -14.08 -2.59
CA GLU A 254 -15.22 -13.71 -1.94
C GLU A 254 -14.37 -12.71 -2.73
N THR A 255 -14.51 -12.63 -4.04
CA THR A 255 -13.75 -11.70 -4.91
C THR A 255 -14.60 -10.62 -5.55
N GLN A 256 -15.92 -10.69 -5.39
CA GLN A 256 -16.89 -9.81 -6.08
C GLN A 256 -16.57 -8.32 -5.88
N ARG A 257 -16.40 -7.88 -4.64
CA ARG A 257 -16.14 -6.48 -4.34
C ARG A 257 -14.85 -5.95 -5.00
N PRO A 258 -13.67 -6.55 -4.77
CA PRO A 258 -12.43 -6.08 -5.41
C PRO A 258 -12.47 -6.24 -6.95
N ALA A 259 -13.15 -7.24 -7.48
CA ALA A 259 -13.33 -7.39 -8.92
C ALA A 259 -14.22 -6.29 -9.52
N CYS A 260 -15.27 -5.85 -8.81
CA CYS A 260 -16.08 -4.70 -9.26
C CYS A 260 -15.25 -3.40 -9.26
N THR A 261 -14.40 -3.19 -8.26
CA THR A 261 -13.51 -2.01 -8.22
C THR A 261 -12.48 -2.07 -9.36
N ALA A 262 -11.91 -3.24 -9.63
CA ALA A 262 -10.99 -3.42 -10.76
C ALA A 262 -11.69 -3.25 -12.13
N LEU A 263 -12.97 -3.66 -12.23
CA LEU A 263 -13.77 -3.41 -13.42
C LEU A 263 -13.97 -1.93 -13.64
N ASP A 264 -14.34 -1.20 -12.61
CA ASP A 264 -14.54 0.24 -12.65
C ASP A 264 -13.30 0.96 -13.18
N ALA A 265 -12.14 0.72 -12.58
CA ALA A 265 -10.87 1.29 -13.00
C ALA A 265 -10.49 0.91 -14.46
N LEU A 266 -10.73 -0.34 -14.86
CA LEU A 266 -10.45 -0.76 -16.24
C LEU A 266 -11.39 -0.08 -17.26
N LEU A 267 -12.68 0.05 -16.93
CA LEU A 267 -13.65 0.70 -17.81
C LEU A 267 -13.34 2.18 -18.02
N GLU A 268 -12.82 2.87 -17.02
CA GLU A 268 -12.41 4.29 -17.13
C GLU A 268 -11.31 4.50 -18.17
N VAL A 269 -10.40 3.53 -18.31
CA VAL A 269 -9.25 3.65 -19.22
C VAL A 269 -9.50 3.04 -20.61
N MET A 270 -10.54 2.22 -20.79
CA MET A 270 -10.80 1.53 -22.08
C MET A 270 -11.27 2.45 -23.22
N GLY A 271 -11.81 3.62 -22.91
CA GLY A 271 -12.32 4.53 -23.93
C GLY A 271 -13.38 3.88 -24.85
N ASP A 272 -13.23 4.06 -26.15
CA ASP A 272 -14.18 3.54 -27.16
C ASP A 272 -14.24 2.00 -27.26
N ASP A 273 -13.20 1.30 -26.81
CA ASP A 273 -13.12 -0.17 -26.86
C ASP A 273 -14.17 -0.86 -25.99
N ILE A 274 -14.73 -0.15 -25.01
CA ILE A 274 -15.79 -0.66 -24.14
C ILE A 274 -17.06 -1.02 -24.93
N ALA A 275 -17.34 -0.34 -26.06
CA ALA A 275 -18.59 -0.45 -26.77
C ALA A 275 -18.97 -1.89 -27.17
N GLN A 276 -17.98 -2.71 -27.52
CA GLN A 276 -18.18 -4.11 -27.90
C GLN A 276 -18.54 -5.03 -26.72
N TYR A 277 -18.13 -4.67 -25.50
CA TYR A 277 -18.33 -5.47 -24.28
C TYR A 277 -19.53 -5.00 -23.46
N LEU A 278 -19.99 -3.78 -23.70
CA LEU A 278 -21.01 -3.11 -22.91
C LEU A 278 -22.28 -3.95 -22.66
N PRO A 279 -22.90 -4.61 -23.69
CA PRO A 279 -24.11 -5.39 -23.47
C PRO A 279 -23.89 -6.51 -22.44
N ALA A 280 -22.77 -7.25 -22.53
CA ALA A 280 -22.47 -8.35 -21.64
C ALA A 280 -22.14 -7.86 -20.20
N ILE A 281 -21.42 -6.74 -20.07
CA ILE A 281 -21.12 -6.11 -18.77
C ILE A 281 -22.42 -5.68 -18.09
N MET A 282 -23.29 -4.96 -18.82
CA MET A 282 -24.55 -4.46 -18.26
C MET A 282 -25.51 -5.58 -17.88
N GLU A 283 -25.64 -6.61 -18.71
CA GLU A 283 -26.43 -7.80 -18.38
C GLU A 283 -25.97 -8.42 -17.07
N ARG A 284 -24.64 -8.58 -16.91
CA ARG A 284 -24.07 -9.21 -15.72
C ARG A 284 -24.24 -8.37 -14.47
N LEU A 285 -23.92 -7.08 -14.54
CA LEU A 285 -24.05 -6.17 -13.40
C LEU A 285 -25.52 -6.02 -12.98
N THR A 286 -26.44 -5.97 -13.92
CA THR A 286 -27.88 -5.94 -13.63
C THR A 286 -28.33 -7.22 -12.90
N ALA A 287 -27.89 -8.39 -13.35
CA ALA A 287 -28.19 -9.66 -12.68
C ALA A 287 -27.68 -9.71 -11.22
N LEU A 288 -26.53 -9.10 -10.96
CA LEU A 288 -25.98 -9.00 -9.60
C LEU A 288 -26.79 -8.09 -8.69
N LEU A 289 -27.35 -6.99 -9.22
CA LEU A 289 -28.22 -6.09 -8.45
C LEU A 289 -29.55 -6.75 -8.04
N GLU A 290 -29.98 -7.76 -8.76
CA GLU A 290 -31.20 -8.53 -8.45
C GLU A 290 -30.98 -9.55 -7.33
N THR A 291 -29.71 -9.80 -6.94
CA THR A 291 -29.34 -10.82 -5.94
C THR A 291 -28.97 -10.14 -4.61
N PRO A 292 -29.67 -10.36 -3.48
CA PRO A 292 -29.26 -9.80 -2.18
C PRO A 292 -27.91 -10.40 -1.70
N PRO A 293 -27.09 -9.64 -0.95
CA PRO A 293 -27.43 -8.60 -0.01
C PRO A 293 -27.08 -7.17 -0.49
N ILE A 294 -27.85 -6.20 -0.03
CA ILE A 294 -27.79 -4.76 -0.38
C ILE A 294 -26.39 -4.12 -0.17
N ALA A 295 -25.57 -4.65 0.73
CA ALA A 295 -24.25 -4.10 1.05
C ALA A 295 -23.27 -4.13 -0.15
N VAL A 296 -23.50 -4.97 -1.16
CA VAL A 296 -22.66 -5.08 -2.37
C VAL A 296 -23.12 -4.11 -3.46
N ASN A 297 -24.37 -3.62 -3.38
CA ASN A 297 -24.99 -2.81 -4.43
C ASN A 297 -24.23 -1.50 -4.70
N ALA A 298 -23.67 -0.85 -3.67
CA ALA A 298 -22.88 0.37 -3.83
C ALA A 298 -21.62 0.13 -4.68
N THR A 299 -20.96 -1.00 -4.51
CA THR A 299 -19.77 -1.36 -5.27
C THR A 299 -20.09 -1.75 -6.73
N ILE A 300 -21.29 -2.31 -6.97
CA ILE A 300 -21.76 -2.67 -8.31
C ILE A 300 -22.21 -1.43 -9.10
N THR A 301 -22.70 -0.39 -8.41
CA THR A 301 -23.18 0.82 -9.09
C THR A 301 -22.05 1.67 -9.70
N ALA A 302 -20.84 1.65 -9.13
CA ALA A 302 -19.69 2.38 -9.66
C ALA A 302 -19.34 1.93 -11.09
N PRO A 303 -19.03 0.65 -11.37
CA PRO A 303 -18.75 0.19 -12.73
C PRO A 303 -19.92 0.37 -13.71
N ILE A 304 -21.15 0.40 -13.23
CA ILE A 304 -22.30 0.77 -14.07
C ILE A 304 -22.21 2.25 -14.51
N GLY A 305 -21.82 3.13 -13.56
CA GLY A 305 -21.61 4.55 -13.84
C GLY A 305 -20.50 4.76 -14.86
N SER A 306 -19.36 4.11 -14.69
CA SER A 306 -18.21 4.21 -15.62
C SER A 306 -18.51 3.60 -16.96
N ALA A 307 -19.22 2.46 -17.03
CA ALA A 307 -19.71 1.89 -18.27
C ALA A 307 -20.67 2.84 -19.01
N ALA A 308 -21.55 3.50 -18.27
CA ALA A 308 -22.49 4.48 -18.83
C ALA A 308 -21.78 5.73 -19.35
N HIS A 309 -20.77 6.21 -18.63
CA HIS A 309 -19.96 7.36 -19.03
C HIS A 309 -19.13 7.07 -20.27
N ALA A 310 -18.42 5.95 -20.28
CA ALA A 310 -17.55 5.53 -21.39
C ALA A 310 -18.32 5.23 -22.69
N ALA A 311 -19.56 4.75 -22.58
CA ALA A 311 -20.37 4.44 -23.76
C ALA A 311 -21.04 5.66 -24.41
N ASN A 312 -20.88 6.85 -23.82
CA ASN A 312 -21.42 8.10 -24.37
C ASN A 312 -22.95 8.07 -24.63
N GLU A 313 -23.48 8.97 -25.49
CA GLU A 313 -24.93 9.15 -25.76
C GLU A 313 -25.70 7.89 -26.19
N ARG A 314 -25.02 6.82 -26.60
CA ARG A 314 -25.66 5.56 -27.04
C ARG A 314 -26.35 4.80 -25.90
N ILE A 315 -25.93 5.01 -24.62
CA ILE A 315 -26.60 4.41 -23.46
C ILE A 315 -27.80 5.23 -23.01
N ALA A 316 -27.85 6.51 -23.29
CA ALA A 316 -28.96 7.39 -22.88
C ALA A 316 -30.34 6.83 -23.29
N THR A 317 -30.40 6.01 -24.33
CA THR A 317 -31.62 5.33 -24.78
C THR A 317 -32.01 4.12 -23.89
N ASN A 318 -31.12 3.53 -23.13
CA ASN A 318 -31.36 2.34 -22.30
C ASN A 318 -31.45 2.62 -20.79
N ILE A 319 -30.99 3.79 -20.33
CA ILE A 319 -31.07 4.23 -18.91
C ILE A 319 -32.51 4.22 -18.37
N PRO A 320 -33.57 4.60 -19.12
CA PRO A 320 -34.94 4.59 -18.60
C PRO A 320 -35.42 3.23 -18.11
N ALA A 321 -34.97 2.13 -18.70
CA ALA A 321 -35.33 0.78 -18.27
C ALA A 321 -34.62 0.37 -16.98
N PHE A 322 -33.43 0.94 -16.72
CA PHE A 322 -32.63 0.69 -15.56
C PHE A 322 -33.11 1.47 -14.32
N MET A 323 -33.54 2.70 -14.50
CA MET A 323 -34.05 3.59 -13.45
C MET A 323 -35.46 3.24 -12.96
N GLN A 324 -36.17 2.35 -13.65
CA GLN A 324 -37.53 1.91 -13.30
C GLN A 324 -37.54 0.63 -12.43
N ARG A 325 -36.40 0.03 -12.11
CA ARG A 325 -36.24 -1.13 -11.23
C ARG A 325 -35.55 -0.76 -9.94
#